data_69fa5946eb1b9e1034c80ddb35ce4723
#
_entry.id   69fa5946eb1b9e1034c80ddb35ce4723
#
_cell.length_a   1.000
_cell.length_b   1.000
_cell.length_c   1.000
_cell.angle_alpha   90.00
_cell.angle_beta   90.00
_cell.angle_gamma   90.00
#
_symmetry.space_group_name_H-M   'P 1'
#
loop_
_entity.id
_entity.type
_entity.pdbx_description
1 polymer ?
#
loop_
_entity_poly.entity_id
_entity_poly.type
_entity_poly.pdbx_seq_one_letter_code
_entity_poly.pdbx_strand_id
1 'polypeptide(L)'
;GVILAQQPAGGTQIAKGSRITITVSSGPRMVQVPSLVGLNVEQATATLSSLQLRSTVTSVDSAKPEGEVLAVAGENTDVETGTTVELRVSNGMLMTMPQITRLDPAEAERTLRDAGWNGRLTPGPTVPTGALVDSGLIGHQEVPAGDTIRKDQAIGYNLWKFDAAELVPQSNATGGQPATVQPRNSQNALRNVQRGLGL
;
A
#
# COMPACT_ATOMS: atom_id res chain seq x y z
N GLY A 1 -26.93 -37.03 13.34
CA GLY A 1 -27.81 -38.13 13.57
C GLY A 1 -27.77 -38.75 14.98
N VAL A 2 -27.71 -37.94 16.08
CA VAL A 2 -27.86 -38.46 17.45
C VAL A 2 -29.34 -38.60 17.75
N ILE A 3 -29.76 -39.76 18.30
CA ILE A 3 -31.12 -39.98 18.77
C ILE A 3 -31.32 -39.15 20.04
N LEU A 4 -32.25 -38.21 20.02
CA LEU A 4 -32.56 -37.29 21.13
C LEU A 4 -33.63 -37.86 22.04
N ALA A 5 -34.59 -38.59 21.48
CA ALA A 5 -35.72 -39.17 22.18
C ALA A 5 -36.27 -40.39 21.42
N GLN A 6 -36.91 -41.29 22.14
CA GLN A 6 -37.71 -42.37 21.55
C GLN A 6 -39.05 -42.54 22.27
N GLN A 7 -40.03 -42.95 21.54
CA GLN A 7 -41.37 -43.27 22.09
C GLN A 7 -41.83 -44.61 21.54
N PRO A 8 -42.19 -45.60 22.35
CA PRO A 8 -42.10 -45.60 23.82
C PRO A 8 -40.69 -45.53 24.39
N ALA A 9 -40.56 -45.13 25.68
CA ALA A 9 -39.27 -44.98 26.35
C ALA A 9 -38.51 -46.30 26.37
N GLY A 10 -37.15 -46.24 26.44
CA GLY A 10 -36.30 -47.42 26.56
C GLY A 10 -36.68 -48.27 27.77
N GLY A 11 -36.74 -49.59 27.61
CA GLY A 11 -37.15 -50.53 28.66
C GLY A 11 -38.66 -50.73 28.78
N THR A 12 -39.51 -50.03 28.05
CA THR A 12 -40.96 -50.26 28.03
C THR A 12 -41.27 -51.54 27.29
N GLN A 13 -42.10 -52.43 27.91
CA GLN A 13 -42.62 -53.62 27.23
C GLN A 13 -43.66 -53.24 26.21
N ILE A 14 -43.45 -53.62 24.96
CA ILE A 14 -44.38 -53.33 23.84
C ILE A 14 -44.71 -54.63 23.08
N ALA A 15 -45.85 -54.66 22.45
CA ALA A 15 -46.23 -55.80 21.61
C ALA A 15 -45.31 -55.90 20.38
N LYS A 16 -45.03 -57.12 19.93
CA LYS A 16 -44.25 -57.37 18.72
C LYS A 16 -44.93 -56.72 17.51
N GLY A 17 -44.19 -55.87 16.78
CA GLY A 17 -44.71 -55.11 15.63
C GLY A 17 -45.26 -53.69 15.98
N SER A 18 -45.17 -53.26 17.26
CA SER A 18 -45.51 -51.91 17.64
C SER A 18 -44.57 -50.91 16.96
N ARG A 19 -45.08 -49.72 16.61
CA ARG A 19 -44.33 -48.63 16.02
C ARG A 19 -43.49 -47.97 17.12
N ILE A 20 -42.21 -47.73 16.84
CA ILE A 20 -41.32 -46.90 17.64
C ILE A 20 -41.06 -45.64 16.86
N THR A 21 -41.27 -44.49 17.50
CA THR A 21 -40.91 -43.19 16.96
C THR A 21 -39.60 -42.76 17.57
N ILE A 22 -38.62 -42.38 16.74
CA ILE A 22 -37.35 -41.85 17.18
C ILE A 22 -37.22 -40.38 16.70
N THR A 23 -36.73 -39.50 17.58
CA THR A 23 -36.39 -38.14 17.24
C THR A 23 -34.88 -38.08 17.09
N VAL A 24 -34.42 -37.72 15.91
CA VAL A 24 -33.02 -37.67 15.54
C VAL A 24 -32.60 -36.21 15.39
N SER A 25 -31.45 -35.84 15.95
CA SER A 25 -30.87 -34.52 15.75
C SER A 25 -30.52 -34.32 14.28
N SER A 26 -30.93 -33.21 13.70
CA SER A 26 -30.52 -32.77 12.36
C SER A 26 -29.12 -32.18 12.31
N GLY A 27 -28.47 -32.10 13.48
CA GLY A 27 -27.18 -31.46 13.62
C GLY A 27 -27.29 -29.96 13.93
N PRO A 28 -26.17 -29.24 14.03
CA PRO A 28 -26.18 -27.82 14.22
C PRO A 28 -26.82 -27.11 13.03
N ARG A 29 -27.40 -25.96 13.30
CA ARG A 29 -27.99 -25.14 12.23
C ARG A 29 -26.86 -24.46 11.46
N MET A 30 -26.78 -24.71 10.16
CA MET A 30 -25.82 -24.09 9.27
C MET A 30 -26.39 -22.82 8.66
N VAL A 31 -25.54 -21.82 8.46
CA VAL A 31 -25.88 -20.55 7.81
C VAL A 31 -24.71 -20.11 6.95
N GLN A 32 -25.01 -19.60 5.76
CA GLN A 32 -23.98 -19.10 4.86
C GLN A 32 -23.51 -17.70 5.28
N VAL A 33 -22.19 -17.49 5.33
CA VAL A 33 -21.58 -16.18 5.54
C VAL A 33 -21.74 -15.36 4.25
N PRO A 34 -22.47 -14.23 4.28
CA PRO A 34 -22.70 -13.43 3.08
C PRO A 34 -21.46 -12.63 2.69
N SER A 35 -21.42 -12.14 1.44
CA SER A 35 -20.46 -11.14 1.02
C SER A 35 -20.78 -9.79 1.66
N LEU A 36 -19.82 -9.24 2.42
CA LEU A 36 -19.98 -7.97 3.15
C LEU A 36 -18.88 -6.96 2.75
N VAL A 37 -18.01 -7.32 1.81
CA VAL A 37 -16.93 -6.43 1.33
C VAL A 37 -17.53 -5.18 0.69
N GLY A 38 -16.98 -4.02 1.05
CA GLY A 38 -17.46 -2.71 0.59
C GLY A 38 -18.62 -2.11 1.41
N LEU A 39 -19.18 -2.86 2.35
CA LEU A 39 -20.17 -2.32 3.29
C LEU A 39 -19.48 -1.60 4.45
N ASN A 40 -20.22 -0.74 5.13
CA ASN A 40 -19.79 -0.19 6.42
C ASN A 40 -19.82 -1.28 7.50
N VAL A 41 -18.88 -1.22 8.45
CA VAL A 41 -18.73 -2.19 9.54
C VAL A 41 -20.00 -2.36 10.36
N GLU A 42 -20.79 -1.30 10.59
CA GLU A 42 -22.04 -1.35 11.32
C GLU A 42 -23.09 -2.19 10.58
N GLN A 43 -23.23 -1.99 9.25
CA GLN A 43 -24.12 -2.76 8.40
C GLN A 43 -23.70 -4.23 8.33
N ALA A 44 -22.40 -4.48 8.17
CA ALA A 44 -21.83 -5.81 8.14
C ALA A 44 -22.10 -6.58 9.44
N THR A 45 -21.86 -5.93 10.59
CA THR A 45 -22.07 -6.50 11.92
C THR A 45 -23.57 -6.79 12.16
N ALA A 46 -24.47 -5.87 11.77
CA ALA A 46 -25.91 -6.06 11.87
C ALA A 46 -26.37 -7.25 11.01
N THR A 47 -25.84 -7.39 9.80
CA THR A 47 -26.15 -8.52 8.91
C THR A 47 -25.70 -9.85 9.52
N LEU A 48 -24.48 -9.96 10.03
CA LEU A 48 -24.00 -11.17 10.72
C LEU A 48 -24.84 -11.51 11.95
N SER A 49 -25.20 -10.50 12.74
CA SER A 49 -26.06 -10.67 13.93
C SER A 49 -27.44 -11.21 13.57
N SER A 50 -28.05 -10.74 12.47
CA SER A 50 -29.35 -11.26 11.98
C SER A 50 -29.31 -12.73 11.59
N LEU A 51 -28.13 -13.21 11.18
CA LEU A 51 -27.83 -14.61 10.85
C LEU A 51 -27.38 -15.43 12.07
N GLN A 52 -27.47 -14.86 13.27
CA GLN A 52 -26.99 -15.47 14.52
C GLN A 52 -25.50 -15.80 14.51
N LEU A 53 -24.70 -15.03 13.74
CA LEU A 53 -23.24 -15.07 13.73
C LEU A 53 -22.68 -13.97 14.62
N ARG A 54 -21.50 -14.20 15.17
CA ARG A 54 -20.72 -13.18 15.89
C ARG A 54 -19.74 -12.53 14.95
N SER A 55 -19.34 -11.28 15.23
CA SER A 55 -18.30 -10.60 14.47
C SER A 55 -17.13 -10.22 15.36
N THR A 56 -15.92 -10.31 14.83
CA THR A 56 -14.72 -9.68 15.39
C THR A 56 -14.17 -8.73 14.33
N VAL A 57 -13.81 -7.51 14.73
CA VAL A 57 -13.33 -6.47 13.81
C VAL A 57 -11.82 -6.31 14.01
N THR A 58 -11.06 -6.42 12.92
CA THR A 58 -9.62 -6.15 12.86
C THR A 58 -9.39 -4.94 11.97
N SER A 59 -8.82 -3.87 12.53
CA SER A 59 -8.49 -2.65 11.80
C SER A 59 -7.22 -2.83 10.97
N VAL A 60 -7.24 -2.37 9.70
CA VAL A 60 -6.13 -2.51 8.74
C VAL A 60 -5.88 -1.17 8.06
N ASP A 61 -4.61 -0.84 7.86
CA ASP A 61 -4.21 0.33 7.09
C ASP A 61 -4.71 0.21 5.63
N SER A 62 -5.46 1.22 5.19
CA SER A 62 -6.03 1.27 3.87
C SER A 62 -6.30 2.71 3.44
N ALA A 63 -6.32 2.96 2.13
CA ALA A 63 -6.75 4.22 1.54
C ALA A 63 -8.27 4.29 1.33
N LYS A 64 -8.99 3.18 1.60
CA LYS A 64 -10.45 3.14 1.57
C LYS A 64 -11.03 3.93 2.74
N PRO A 65 -12.29 4.38 2.65
CA PRO A 65 -12.96 5.07 3.75
C PRO A 65 -12.84 4.30 5.06
N GLU A 66 -12.71 5.03 6.16
CA GLU A 66 -12.72 4.44 7.50
C GLU A 66 -14.05 3.70 7.74
N GLY A 67 -13.97 2.50 8.30
CA GLY A 67 -15.14 1.67 8.56
C GLY A 67 -15.57 0.78 7.39
N GLU A 68 -14.97 0.89 6.20
CA GLU A 68 -15.29 0.01 5.05
C GLU A 68 -14.70 -1.38 5.28
N VAL A 69 -15.51 -2.42 5.09
CA VAL A 69 -15.09 -3.82 5.17
C VAL A 69 -14.27 -4.19 3.96
N LEU A 70 -13.03 -4.60 4.18
CA LEU A 70 -12.06 -4.97 3.15
C LEU A 70 -12.04 -6.47 2.86
N ALA A 71 -12.32 -7.29 3.87
CA ALA A 71 -12.35 -8.74 3.76
C ALA A 71 -13.21 -9.36 4.86
N VAL A 72 -13.79 -10.53 4.56
CA VAL A 72 -14.65 -11.31 5.45
C VAL A 72 -14.08 -12.73 5.51
N ALA A 73 -13.80 -13.22 6.72
CA ALA A 73 -13.35 -14.60 6.88
C ALA A 73 -14.47 -15.59 6.59
N GLY A 74 -14.20 -16.58 5.74
CA GLY A 74 -15.18 -17.60 5.38
C GLY A 74 -16.34 -17.09 4.52
N GLU A 75 -16.16 -16.01 3.78
CA GLU A 75 -17.16 -15.49 2.84
C GLU A 75 -17.69 -16.59 1.91
N ASN A 76 -19.01 -16.64 1.73
CA ASN A 76 -19.74 -17.64 0.93
C ASN A 76 -19.58 -19.10 1.39
N THR A 77 -19.13 -19.33 2.61
CA THR A 77 -19.09 -20.69 3.22
C THR A 77 -20.21 -20.89 4.23
N ASP A 78 -20.62 -22.14 4.40
CA ASP A 78 -21.60 -22.53 5.42
C ASP A 78 -20.88 -22.74 6.76
N VAL A 79 -21.36 -22.06 7.79
CA VAL A 79 -20.83 -22.15 9.16
C VAL A 79 -21.97 -22.44 10.15
N GLU A 80 -21.63 -22.96 11.32
CA GLU A 80 -22.61 -23.15 12.39
C GLU A 80 -23.08 -21.80 12.96
N THR A 81 -24.35 -21.72 13.33
CA THR A 81 -24.87 -20.54 14.06
C THR A 81 -24.05 -20.34 15.35
N GLY A 82 -23.75 -19.09 15.67
CA GLY A 82 -22.89 -18.72 16.80
C GLY A 82 -21.39 -18.66 16.48
N THR A 83 -20.98 -19.06 15.25
CA THR A 83 -19.60 -18.91 14.78
C THR A 83 -19.20 -17.45 14.75
N THR A 84 -17.94 -17.16 15.08
CA THR A 84 -17.34 -15.83 15.00
C THR A 84 -16.69 -15.63 13.64
N VAL A 85 -17.12 -14.60 12.90
CA VAL A 85 -16.59 -14.19 11.60
C VAL A 85 -15.68 -13.00 11.80
N GLU A 86 -14.45 -13.05 11.30
CA GLU A 86 -13.53 -11.93 11.33
C GLU A 86 -13.79 -11.01 10.15
N LEU A 87 -13.96 -9.70 10.45
CA LEU A 87 -14.07 -8.61 9.49
C LEU A 87 -12.79 -7.79 9.51
N ARG A 88 -12.12 -7.66 8.38
CA ARG A 88 -11.00 -6.73 8.22
C ARG A 88 -11.53 -5.42 7.69
N VAL A 89 -11.31 -4.34 8.44
CA VAL A 89 -11.95 -3.04 8.21
C VAL A 89 -10.88 -1.97 7.99
N SER A 90 -11.11 -1.10 7.02
CA SER A 90 -10.25 0.04 6.74
C SER A 90 -10.22 1.02 7.93
N ASN A 91 -9.04 1.48 8.30
CA ASN A 91 -8.88 2.61 9.22
C ASN A 91 -8.71 3.96 8.50
N GLY A 92 -8.72 3.97 7.15
CA GLY A 92 -8.59 5.17 6.35
C GLY A 92 -7.23 5.89 6.47
N MET A 93 -6.21 5.22 7.03
CA MET A 93 -4.92 5.86 7.39
C MET A 93 -3.94 5.98 6.23
N LEU A 94 -4.20 5.36 5.08
CA LEU A 94 -3.32 5.50 3.92
C LEU A 94 -3.79 6.65 3.01
N MET A 95 -2.81 7.31 2.40
CA MET A 95 -3.01 8.35 1.39
C MET A 95 -1.90 8.31 0.35
N THR A 96 -2.13 8.94 -0.78
CA THR A 96 -1.09 9.15 -1.79
C THR A 96 -0.31 10.42 -1.47
N MET A 97 1.02 10.33 -1.49
CA MET A 97 1.92 11.46 -1.25
C MET A 97 1.76 12.50 -2.37
N PRO A 98 1.36 13.76 -2.09
CA PRO A 98 1.32 14.80 -3.10
C PRO A 98 2.72 15.32 -3.45
N GLN A 99 2.81 16.01 -4.59
CA GLN A 99 4.02 16.74 -4.98
C GLN A 99 4.11 18.02 -4.15
N ILE A 100 5.20 18.15 -3.37
CA ILE A 100 5.47 19.34 -2.54
C ILE A 100 6.78 20.04 -2.89
N THR A 101 7.55 19.53 -3.85
CA THR A 101 8.75 20.23 -4.33
C THR A 101 8.37 21.51 -5.04
N ARG A 102 9.23 22.52 -4.95
CA ARG A 102 9.03 23.90 -5.43
C ARG A 102 7.96 24.71 -4.70
N LEU A 103 7.38 24.17 -3.63
CA LEU A 103 6.53 24.93 -2.71
C LEU A 103 7.37 25.46 -1.56
N ASP A 104 6.92 26.53 -0.93
CA ASP A 104 7.44 26.89 0.37
C ASP A 104 6.93 25.91 1.45
N PRO A 105 7.60 25.81 2.62
CA PRO A 105 7.19 24.85 3.65
C PRO A 105 5.75 25.03 4.16
N ALA A 106 5.23 26.26 4.19
CA ALA A 106 3.87 26.54 4.67
C ALA A 106 2.82 26.11 3.62
N GLU A 107 3.08 26.33 2.35
CA GLU A 107 2.23 25.85 1.24
C GLU A 107 2.27 24.31 1.15
N ALA A 108 3.44 23.72 1.32
CA ALA A 108 3.59 22.27 1.35
C ALA A 108 2.79 21.64 2.50
N GLU A 109 2.85 22.23 3.69
CA GLU A 109 2.06 21.75 4.83
C GLU A 109 0.56 21.87 4.58
N ARG A 110 0.08 22.96 3.98
CA ARG A 110 -1.32 23.10 3.59
C ARG A 110 -1.73 22.05 2.57
N THR A 111 -0.93 21.85 1.52
CA THR A 111 -1.19 20.83 0.49
C THR A 111 -1.32 19.44 1.09
N LEU A 112 -0.44 19.09 2.04
CA LEU A 112 -0.49 17.81 2.76
C LEU A 112 -1.74 17.71 3.64
N ARG A 113 -2.08 18.77 4.39
CA ARG A 113 -3.26 18.81 5.25
C ARG A 113 -4.56 18.71 4.46
N ASP A 114 -4.65 19.37 3.33
CA ASP A 114 -5.81 19.30 2.43
C ASP A 114 -5.99 17.88 1.85
N ALA A 115 -4.89 17.14 1.67
CA ALA A 115 -4.91 15.73 1.31
C ALA A 115 -5.21 14.79 2.49
N GLY A 116 -5.43 15.33 3.70
CA GLY A 116 -5.79 14.57 4.91
C GLY A 116 -4.61 14.11 5.75
N TRP A 117 -3.38 14.58 5.46
CA TRP A 117 -2.21 14.27 6.28
C TRP A 117 -2.23 15.05 7.60
N ASN A 118 -1.85 14.39 8.69
CA ASN A 118 -1.81 14.96 10.03
C ASN A 118 -0.48 14.72 10.77
N GLY A 119 0.53 14.24 10.02
CA GLY A 119 1.87 14.00 10.53
C GLY A 119 2.68 15.28 10.75
N ARG A 120 3.99 15.17 10.72
CA ARG A 120 4.93 16.26 10.94
C ARG A 120 5.88 16.41 9.76
N LEU A 121 6.04 17.64 9.23
CA LEU A 121 7.12 18.01 8.32
C LEU A 121 8.43 18.23 9.10
N THR A 122 9.52 17.64 8.62
CA THR A 122 10.83 17.73 9.25
C THR A 122 11.86 18.26 8.24
N PRO A 123 12.43 19.45 8.46
CA PRO A 123 13.48 19.96 7.59
C PRO A 123 14.77 19.17 7.75
N GLY A 124 15.32 18.75 6.63
CA GLY A 124 16.67 18.18 6.52
C GLY A 124 17.72 19.24 6.13
N PRO A 125 18.93 18.80 5.79
CA PRO A 125 20.00 19.69 5.32
C PRO A 125 19.59 20.44 4.05
N THR A 126 20.09 21.65 3.85
CA THR A 126 19.83 22.41 2.62
C THR A 126 20.65 21.84 1.45
N VAL A 127 20.09 21.94 0.24
CA VAL A 127 20.70 21.54 -1.03
C VAL A 127 21.08 22.81 -1.80
N PRO A 128 22.34 22.93 -2.32
CA PRO A 128 22.72 24.10 -3.09
C PRO A 128 21.96 24.19 -4.41
N THR A 129 21.66 25.42 -4.84
CA THR A 129 21.05 25.72 -6.15
C THR A 129 21.66 26.98 -6.74
N GLY A 130 21.92 26.99 -8.06
CA GLY A 130 22.31 28.19 -8.80
C GLY A 130 21.14 29.14 -9.10
N ALA A 131 19.88 28.73 -8.85
CA ALA A 131 18.71 29.54 -9.10
C ALA A 131 18.28 30.29 -7.82
N LEU A 132 18.49 31.60 -7.80
CA LEU A 132 18.08 32.44 -6.67
C LEU A 132 16.58 32.36 -6.37
N VAL A 133 15.76 32.23 -7.41
CA VAL A 133 14.29 32.12 -7.30
C VAL A 133 13.80 30.85 -6.61
N ASP A 134 14.63 29.82 -6.57
CA ASP A 134 14.29 28.54 -5.91
C ASP A 134 14.75 28.52 -4.45
N SER A 135 15.56 29.50 -4.02
CA SER A 135 16.08 29.57 -2.64
C SER A 135 14.94 29.70 -1.62
N GLY A 136 14.92 28.80 -0.66
CA GLY A 136 13.87 28.71 0.36
C GLY A 136 12.68 27.81 0.00
N LEU A 137 12.61 27.34 -1.25
CA LEU A 137 11.63 26.36 -1.67
C LEU A 137 12.11 24.93 -1.39
N ILE A 138 11.18 24.00 -1.30
CA ILE A 138 11.48 22.57 -1.15
C ILE A 138 12.13 22.05 -2.43
N GLY A 139 13.38 21.65 -2.34
CA GLY A 139 14.16 21.08 -3.44
C GLY A 139 14.01 19.57 -3.55
N HIS A 140 13.83 18.92 -2.42
CA HIS A 140 13.69 17.47 -2.34
C HIS A 140 12.70 17.09 -1.25
N GLN A 141 11.83 16.13 -1.54
CA GLN A 141 10.97 15.45 -0.57
C GLN A 141 11.47 14.02 -0.37
N GLU A 142 11.55 13.58 0.88
CA GLU A 142 12.08 12.26 1.24
C GLU A 142 11.23 11.12 0.66
N VAL A 143 9.92 11.30 0.68
CA VAL A 143 8.97 10.34 0.09
C VAL A 143 8.54 10.86 -1.28
N PRO A 144 8.74 10.09 -2.36
CA PRO A 144 8.32 10.49 -3.70
C PRO A 144 6.82 10.78 -3.81
N ALA A 145 6.47 11.74 -4.66
CA ALA A 145 5.07 11.97 -5.01
C ALA A 145 4.47 10.74 -5.70
N GLY A 146 3.25 10.38 -5.34
CA GLY A 146 2.57 9.19 -5.83
C GLY A 146 2.71 7.96 -4.94
N ASP A 147 3.68 7.93 -4.04
CA ASP A 147 3.84 6.82 -3.09
C ASP A 147 2.71 6.78 -2.06
N THR A 148 2.42 5.59 -1.57
CA THR A 148 1.45 5.38 -0.50
C THR A 148 2.11 5.58 0.85
N ILE A 149 1.57 6.48 1.66
CA ILE A 149 2.04 6.79 3.00
C ILE A 149 0.90 6.71 4.02
N ARG A 150 1.26 6.63 5.30
CA ARG A 150 0.30 6.84 6.37
C ARG A 150 0.07 8.35 6.59
N LYS A 151 -1.16 8.71 6.90
CA LYS A 151 -1.54 10.11 7.19
C LYS A 151 -0.81 10.71 8.40
N ASP A 152 -0.39 9.88 9.35
CA ASP A 152 0.34 10.29 10.56
C ASP A 152 1.88 10.20 10.41
N GLN A 153 2.38 9.74 9.25
CA GLN A 153 3.82 9.59 9.00
C GLN A 153 4.53 10.94 8.97
N ALA A 154 5.70 11.02 9.62
CA ALA A 154 6.58 12.17 9.46
C ALA A 154 7.18 12.18 8.04
N ILE A 155 7.29 13.36 7.45
CA ILE A 155 7.84 13.56 6.10
C ILE A 155 9.03 14.49 6.18
N GLY A 156 10.19 14.01 5.71
CA GLY A 156 11.39 14.81 5.58
C GLY A 156 11.43 15.58 4.26
N TYR A 157 12.03 16.75 4.28
CA TYR A 157 12.26 17.57 3.09
C TYR A 157 13.55 18.35 3.20
N ASN A 158 14.15 18.73 2.05
CA ASN A 158 15.33 19.58 1.96
C ASN A 158 14.97 20.87 1.23
N LEU A 159 15.42 22.01 1.75
CA LEU A 159 15.26 23.30 1.09
C LEU A 159 16.41 23.55 0.13
N TRP A 160 16.13 24.18 -0.99
CA TRP A 160 17.17 24.79 -1.80
C TRP A 160 17.73 26.03 -1.10
N LYS A 161 19.07 26.15 -1.15
CA LYS A 161 19.79 27.33 -0.73
C LYS A 161 20.60 27.85 -1.90
N PHE A 162 20.43 29.12 -2.25
CA PHE A 162 21.21 29.73 -3.32
C PHE A 162 22.71 29.63 -2.99
N ASP A 163 23.49 29.15 -3.94
CA ASP A 163 24.93 29.12 -3.91
C ASP A 163 25.48 29.59 -5.27
N ALA A 164 26.22 30.71 -5.26
CA ALA A 164 26.79 31.27 -6.47
C ALA A 164 27.83 30.34 -7.13
N ALA A 165 28.41 29.40 -6.39
CA ALA A 165 29.34 28.42 -6.93
C ALA A 165 28.65 27.47 -7.97
N GLU A 166 27.35 27.25 -7.83
CA GLU A 166 26.56 26.44 -8.77
C GLU A 166 26.31 27.19 -10.11
N LEU A 167 26.54 28.49 -10.18
CA LEU A 167 26.45 29.29 -11.43
C LEU A 167 27.65 29.07 -12.35
N VAL A 168 28.74 28.59 -11.81
CA VAL A 168 29.97 28.32 -12.59
C VAL A 168 29.78 26.94 -13.24
N PRO A 169 29.78 26.84 -14.59
CA PRO A 169 29.80 25.54 -15.21
C PRO A 169 30.98 24.75 -14.64
N GLN A 170 30.67 23.61 -14.03
CA GLN A 170 31.67 22.66 -13.56
C GLN A 170 32.51 22.29 -14.78
N SER A 171 33.63 23.03 -15.04
CA SER A 171 34.60 22.57 -15.97
C SER A 171 35.08 21.23 -15.43
N ASN A 172 34.72 20.16 -16.13
CA ASN A 172 35.25 18.84 -15.86
C ASN A 172 36.78 18.96 -15.74
N ALA A 173 37.25 19.09 -14.52
CA ALA A 173 38.65 18.84 -14.20
C ALA A 173 38.88 17.32 -14.26
N THR A 174 38.63 16.76 -15.46
CA THR A 174 39.32 15.56 -15.85
C THR A 174 40.77 16.03 -16.01
N GLY A 175 41.63 15.69 -15.06
CA GLY A 175 43.06 15.82 -15.17
C GLY A 175 43.56 15.08 -16.41
N GLY A 176 43.37 15.69 -17.55
CA GLY A 176 44.00 15.32 -18.79
C GLY A 176 45.43 15.85 -18.70
N GLN A 177 46.37 14.97 -18.40
CA GLN A 177 47.78 15.17 -18.71
C GLN A 177 47.91 15.89 -20.06
N PRO A 178 48.75 16.95 -20.22
CA PRO A 178 48.94 17.57 -21.51
C PRO A 178 49.45 16.50 -22.47
N ALA A 179 48.66 16.29 -23.53
CA ALA A 179 49.06 15.39 -24.60
C ALA A 179 50.37 15.90 -25.18
N THR A 180 51.44 15.19 -24.91
CA THR A 180 52.72 15.35 -25.61
C THR A 180 52.45 15.14 -27.09
N VAL A 181 52.45 16.24 -27.83
CA VAL A 181 52.35 16.24 -29.28
C VAL A 181 53.63 15.55 -29.79
N GLN A 182 53.52 14.25 -30.08
CA GLN A 182 54.59 13.59 -30.83
C GLN A 182 54.52 14.09 -32.29
N PRO A 183 55.64 14.50 -32.90
CA PRO A 183 55.66 14.91 -34.31
C PRO A 183 55.27 13.70 -35.16
N ARG A 184 54.19 13.82 -35.92
CA ARG A 184 53.80 12.84 -36.92
C ARG A 184 54.91 12.67 -37.93
N ASN A 185 55.55 11.52 -37.91
CA ASN A 185 56.56 11.12 -38.86
C ASN A 185 55.91 11.06 -40.26
N SER A 186 56.31 12.00 -41.13
CA SER A 186 55.82 12.20 -42.51
C SER A 186 56.14 11.06 -43.50
N GLN A 187 56.66 9.93 -43.03
CA GLN A 187 57.08 8.84 -43.89
C GLN A 187 56.01 7.80 -44.21
N ASN A 188 54.85 7.88 -43.60
CA ASN A 188 53.76 6.93 -43.90
C ASN A 188 52.77 7.39 -44.98
N ALA A 189 52.88 8.63 -45.49
CA ALA A 189 51.99 9.15 -46.54
C ALA A 189 52.40 8.71 -47.95
N LEU A 190 53.61 8.22 -48.13
CA LEU A 190 54.11 7.81 -49.47
C LEU A 190 53.93 6.32 -49.82
N ARG A 191 53.49 5.49 -48.87
CA ARG A 191 53.26 4.07 -49.11
C ARG A 191 51.86 3.72 -49.63
N ASN A 192 50.92 4.64 -49.53
CA ASN A 192 49.53 4.35 -50.00
C ASN A 192 49.21 4.82 -51.42
N VAL A 193 50.15 5.54 -52.08
CA VAL A 193 49.95 5.99 -53.47
C VAL A 193 50.43 4.92 -54.49
N GLN A 194 51.25 3.94 -54.10
CA GLN A 194 51.76 2.91 -54.97
C GLN A 194 50.92 1.64 -55.03
N ARG A 195 49.78 1.54 -54.29
CA ARG A 195 48.87 0.39 -54.36
C ARG A 195 47.56 0.65 -55.10
N GLY A 196 47.40 1.85 -55.70
CA GLY A 196 46.17 2.24 -56.44
C GLY A 196 46.31 2.31 -57.96
N LEU A 197 47.44 2.00 -58.51
CA LEU A 197 47.62 1.89 -59.96
C LEU A 197 48.00 0.43 -60.27
N GLY A 198 46.96 -0.35 -60.49
CA GLY A 198 47.12 -1.72 -61.10
C GLY A 198 47.53 -1.59 -62.56
N LEU A 199 48.58 -2.24 -62.87
CA LEU A 199 48.91 -2.88 -64.14
C LEU A 199 49.68 -4.15 -63.82
#